data_c9e479fc494ed74c070d44e06d84da1b
#
_entry.id   c9e479fc494ed74c070d44e06d84da1b
#
_cell.length_a   1.000
_cell.length_b   1.000
_cell.length_c   1.000
_cell.angle_alpha   90.00
_cell.angle_beta   90.00
_cell.angle_gamma   90.00
#
_symmetry.space_group_name_H-M   'P 1'
#
loop_
_entity.id
_entity.type
_entity.pdbx_description
1 polymer ?
#
loop_
_entity_poly.entity_id
_entity_poly.type
_entity_poly.pdbx_seq_one_letter_code
_entity_poly.pdbx_strand_id
1 'polypeptide(L)'
;MVGGLILLVGARPWFLVVATALVLALATFVLQPPAEFRARSFFGVTEVLTSPEGDLRLLMNGTTVQGSQALDPALRHRPQSYYVQAGLVGDLFATTNARTDGAPRVAITGLGGGALATYVQPGTEMTFFEIDPIVIEVGSDPRYFTYLADAPVTPVIIEGDARLSLKDQPDGRFDLLMMDAFSSDSVPVHLLTAEAITEELRTLAPDGTLVFQVSNRYYDLAPPISAGIAAHGLTVLEKSHAPGAVKEPGETPSRWLAASRDQGTLDALQAVGWHAITPGGRPFTDDYADLLSYLQLGS
;
A
#
# COMPACT_ATOMS: atom_id res chain seq x y z
N MET A 1 29.61 -37.91 7.40
CA MET A 1 28.76 -38.29 6.25
C MET A 1 28.74 -37.26 5.11
N VAL A 2 28.98 -35.98 5.35
CA VAL A 2 28.98 -34.93 4.30
C VAL A 2 30.18 -35.05 3.34
N GLY A 3 31.36 -35.48 3.83
CA GLY A 3 32.56 -35.66 3.00
C GLY A 3 32.48 -36.80 1.94
N GLY A 4 31.66 -37.83 2.17
CA GLY A 4 31.47 -38.95 1.21
C GLY A 4 30.59 -38.54 0.02
N LEU A 5 29.67 -37.58 0.20
CA LEU A 5 28.82 -37.10 -0.87
C LEU A 5 29.60 -36.22 -1.87
N ILE A 6 30.58 -35.46 -1.40
CA ILE A 6 31.45 -34.61 -2.24
C ILE A 6 32.36 -35.42 -3.17
N LEU A 7 32.85 -36.58 -2.73
CA LEU A 7 33.72 -37.44 -3.53
C LEU A 7 32.97 -38.17 -4.65
N LEU A 8 31.68 -38.53 -4.46
CA LEU A 8 30.84 -39.13 -5.51
C LEU A 8 30.44 -38.14 -6.60
N VAL A 9 30.35 -36.88 -6.25
CA VAL A 9 29.99 -35.79 -7.15
C VAL A 9 31.13 -35.41 -8.11
N GLY A 10 32.40 -35.54 -7.69
CA GLY A 10 33.57 -35.30 -8.54
C GLY A 10 33.76 -36.28 -9.71
N ALA A 11 33.12 -37.45 -9.69
CA ALA A 11 33.26 -38.46 -10.72
C ALA A 11 32.23 -38.37 -11.86
N ARG A 12 31.11 -37.66 -11.69
CA ARG A 12 30.01 -37.58 -12.70
C ARG A 12 29.23 -36.29 -12.56
N PRO A 13 29.49 -35.27 -13.38
CA PRO A 13 28.87 -33.92 -13.25
C PRO A 13 27.35 -33.88 -13.30
N TRP A 14 26.70 -34.87 -13.95
CA TRP A 14 25.25 -34.96 -13.99
C TRP A 14 24.61 -35.26 -12.62
N PHE A 15 25.32 -35.93 -11.68
CA PHE A 15 24.85 -36.12 -10.32
C PHE A 15 24.74 -34.79 -9.55
N LEU A 16 25.64 -33.84 -9.81
CA LEU A 16 25.56 -32.47 -9.26
C LEU A 16 24.29 -31.77 -9.71
N VAL A 17 24.01 -31.84 -11.01
CA VAL A 17 22.83 -31.23 -11.60
C VAL A 17 21.55 -31.82 -11.00
N VAL A 18 21.46 -33.14 -10.92
CA VAL A 18 20.30 -33.83 -10.35
C VAL A 18 20.17 -33.55 -8.85
N ALA A 19 21.28 -33.62 -8.09
CA ALA A 19 21.26 -33.33 -6.66
C ALA A 19 20.86 -31.87 -6.39
N THR A 20 21.39 -30.91 -7.14
CA THR A 20 21.00 -29.49 -7.03
C THR A 20 19.54 -29.29 -7.41
N ALA A 21 19.07 -29.91 -8.50
CA ALA A 21 17.65 -29.82 -8.90
C ALA A 21 16.72 -30.42 -7.83
N LEU A 22 17.12 -31.58 -7.23
CA LEU A 22 16.36 -32.18 -6.12
C LEU A 22 16.37 -31.33 -4.86
N VAL A 23 17.51 -30.73 -4.51
CA VAL A 23 17.59 -29.81 -3.36
C VAL A 23 16.75 -28.56 -3.60
N LEU A 24 16.80 -27.97 -4.79
CA LEU A 24 15.96 -26.84 -5.16
C LEU A 24 14.47 -27.20 -5.16
N ALA A 25 14.12 -28.36 -5.73
CA ALA A 25 12.75 -28.86 -5.71
C ALA A 25 12.27 -29.12 -4.28
N LEU A 26 13.10 -29.76 -3.45
CA LEU A 26 12.77 -30.01 -2.04
C LEU A 26 12.64 -28.70 -1.27
N ALA A 27 13.54 -27.73 -1.49
CA ALA A 27 13.46 -26.42 -0.88
C ALA A 27 12.17 -25.67 -1.26
N THR A 28 11.78 -25.73 -2.54
CA THR A 28 10.53 -25.09 -2.99
C THR A 28 9.28 -25.78 -2.45
N PHE A 29 9.28 -27.10 -2.24
CA PHE A 29 8.10 -27.82 -1.74
C PHE A 29 8.03 -27.93 -0.21
N VAL A 30 9.17 -28.01 0.49
CA VAL A 30 9.22 -28.28 1.94
C VAL A 30 9.35 -26.99 2.75
N LEU A 31 9.99 -25.95 2.20
CA LEU A 31 10.23 -24.69 2.91
C LEU A 31 9.18 -23.62 2.67
N GLN A 32 8.20 -23.88 1.78
CA GLN A 32 7.07 -22.94 1.62
C GLN A 32 6.09 -23.09 2.79
N PRO A 33 5.74 -22.01 3.49
CA PRO A 33 4.70 -22.07 4.51
C PRO A 33 3.38 -22.53 3.87
N PRO A 34 2.55 -23.28 4.61
CA PRO A 34 1.22 -23.66 4.13
C PRO A 34 0.39 -22.39 3.89
N ALA A 35 -0.06 -22.23 2.65
CA ALA A 35 -0.94 -21.12 2.27
C ALA A 35 -2.40 -21.56 2.38
N GLU A 36 -3.25 -20.73 2.99
CA GLU A 36 -4.70 -20.89 2.99
C GLU A 36 -5.28 -20.64 1.59
N PHE A 37 -4.62 -19.76 0.84
CA PHE A 37 -4.92 -19.45 -0.55
C PHE A 37 -3.62 -19.16 -1.30
N ARG A 38 -3.55 -19.57 -2.57
CA ARG A 38 -2.46 -19.21 -3.48
C ARG A 38 -2.99 -19.17 -4.91
N ALA A 39 -2.81 -18.04 -5.57
CA ALA A 39 -3.12 -17.89 -6.98
C ALA A 39 -2.09 -16.99 -7.67
N ARG A 40 -2.05 -17.06 -9.00
CA ARG A 40 -1.14 -16.26 -9.83
C ARG A 40 -1.94 -15.40 -10.80
N SER A 41 -1.68 -14.09 -10.78
CA SER A 41 -2.16 -13.13 -11.78
C SER A 41 -1.01 -12.62 -12.66
N PHE A 42 -1.33 -11.65 -13.52
CA PHE A 42 -0.32 -10.86 -14.23
C PHE A 42 0.58 -10.07 -13.25
N PHE A 43 0.04 -9.68 -12.09
CA PHE A 43 0.69 -8.80 -11.12
C PHE A 43 1.53 -9.57 -10.08
N GLY A 44 1.59 -10.89 -10.16
CA GLY A 44 2.41 -11.70 -9.27
C GLY A 44 1.72 -12.93 -8.72
N VAL A 45 2.28 -13.46 -7.63
CA VAL A 45 1.70 -14.57 -6.87
C VAL A 45 1.12 -14.00 -5.58
N THR A 46 -0.20 -14.10 -5.47
CA THR A 46 -0.94 -13.69 -4.27
C THR A 46 -1.16 -14.90 -3.37
N GLU A 47 -0.83 -14.76 -2.10
CA GLU A 47 -0.97 -15.79 -1.09
C GLU A 47 -1.65 -15.24 0.16
N VAL A 48 -2.46 -16.08 0.81
CA VAL A 48 -2.95 -15.83 2.16
C VAL A 48 -2.28 -16.80 3.10
N LEU A 49 -1.59 -16.27 4.10
CA LEU A 49 -0.82 -17.02 5.06
C LEU A 49 -1.22 -16.63 6.49
N THR A 50 -0.99 -17.52 7.44
CA THR A 50 -0.95 -17.15 8.86
C THR A 50 0.48 -16.75 9.23
N SER A 51 0.64 -15.69 10.03
CA SER A 51 1.93 -15.25 10.58
C SER A 51 2.62 -16.39 11.35
N PRO A 52 3.96 -16.38 11.45
CA PRO A 52 4.68 -17.39 12.23
C PRO A 52 4.24 -17.46 13.70
N GLU A 53 3.83 -16.34 14.25
CA GLU A 53 3.32 -16.21 15.62
C GLU A 53 1.88 -16.74 15.76
N GLY A 54 1.16 -16.92 14.66
CA GLY A 54 -0.21 -17.43 14.63
C GLY A 54 -1.26 -16.39 15.03
N ASP A 55 -0.92 -15.11 15.02
CA ASP A 55 -1.78 -14.01 15.48
C ASP A 55 -2.38 -13.17 14.36
N LEU A 56 -1.75 -13.19 13.17
CA LEU A 56 -2.18 -12.42 12.01
C LEU A 56 -2.46 -13.32 10.79
N ARG A 57 -3.46 -12.95 10.02
CA ARG A 57 -3.61 -13.36 8.64
C ARG A 57 -2.92 -12.33 7.75
N LEU A 58 -2.12 -12.79 6.81
CA LEU A 58 -1.30 -11.97 5.93
C LEU A 58 -1.72 -12.17 4.47
N LEU A 59 -1.91 -11.07 3.75
CA LEU A 59 -1.98 -11.06 2.30
C LEU A 59 -0.59 -10.76 1.78
N MET A 60 -0.03 -11.69 1.03
CA MET A 60 1.30 -11.57 0.45
C MET A 60 1.23 -11.43 -1.07
N ASN A 61 2.08 -10.58 -1.63
CA ASN A 61 2.40 -10.61 -3.06
C ASN A 61 3.92 -10.78 -3.19
N GLY A 62 4.35 -11.93 -3.67
CA GLY A 62 5.76 -12.31 -3.62
C GLY A 62 6.30 -12.32 -2.18
N THR A 63 7.24 -11.43 -1.88
CA THR A 63 7.87 -11.29 -0.54
C THR A 63 7.29 -10.12 0.28
N THR A 64 6.32 -9.39 -0.27
CA THR A 64 5.78 -8.18 0.35
C THR A 64 4.42 -8.44 0.98
N VAL A 65 4.23 -7.99 2.22
CA VAL A 65 2.93 -7.98 2.89
C VAL A 65 2.10 -6.83 2.31
N GLN A 66 0.98 -7.17 1.65
CA GLN A 66 0.04 -6.22 1.05
C GLN A 66 -1.14 -5.90 1.99
N GLY A 67 -1.29 -6.67 3.05
CA GLY A 67 -2.33 -6.47 4.04
C GLY A 67 -2.24 -7.49 5.16
N SER A 68 -2.81 -7.14 6.30
CA SER A 68 -2.89 -8.04 7.45
C SER A 68 -4.17 -7.81 8.24
N GLN A 69 -4.62 -8.85 8.94
CA GLN A 69 -5.74 -8.78 9.86
C GLN A 69 -5.46 -9.64 11.09
N ALA A 70 -5.78 -9.14 12.28
CA ALA A 70 -5.67 -9.92 13.50
C ALA A 70 -6.65 -11.10 13.48
N LEU A 71 -6.17 -12.28 13.87
CA LEU A 71 -7.00 -13.49 14.01
C LEU A 71 -7.83 -13.47 15.30
N ASP A 72 -7.40 -12.68 16.31
CA ASP A 72 -8.19 -12.45 17.51
C ASP A 72 -9.49 -11.70 17.18
N PRO A 73 -10.68 -12.26 17.46
CA PRO A 73 -11.96 -11.60 17.21
C PRO A 73 -12.11 -10.23 17.88
N ALA A 74 -11.44 -9.98 18.99
CA ALA A 74 -11.47 -8.70 19.69
C ALA A 74 -10.66 -7.60 18.96
N LEU A 75 -9.71 -8.00 18.13
CA LEU A 75 -8.79 -7.10 17.42
C LEU A 75 -9.03 -7.04 15.90
N ARG A 76 -9.81 -7.98 15.35
CA ARG A 76 -9.99 -8.11 13.89
C ARG A 76 -10.57 -6.86 13.21
N HIS A 77 -11.29 -6.02 13.96
CA HIS A 77 -11.88 -4.77 13.45
C HIS A 77 -10.90 -3.59 13.48
N ARG A 78 -9.68 -3.79 14.03
CA ARG A 78 -8.67 -2.75 14.08
C ARG A 78 -7.81 -2.81 12.82
N PRO A 79 -7.58 -1.66 12.15
CA PRO A 79 -6.66 -1.62 11.04
C PRO A 79 -5.25 -1.98 11.51
N GLN A 80 -4.55 -2.77 10.74
CA GLN A 80 -3.21 -3.26 11.04
C GLN A 80 -2.16 -2.53 10.19
N SER A 81 -0.89 -2.89 10.36
CA SER A 81 0.24 -2.37 9.59
C SER A 81 0.42 -0.86 9.80
N TYR A 82 0.62 -0.10 8.76
CA TYR A 82 0.73 1.37 8.77
C TYR A 82 -0.63 2.08 8.73
N TYR A 83 -1.72 1.32 8.76
CA TYR A 83 -3.08 1.89 8.79
C TYR A 83 -3.65 2.07 10.20
N VAL A 84 -2.87 1.81 11.26
CA VAL A 84 -3.34 1.93 12.65
C VAL A 84 -3.95 3.31 12.95
N GLN A 85 -4.99 3.32 13.80
CA GLN A 85 -5.73 4.54 14.12
C GLN A 85 -4.89 5.62 14.80
N ALA A 86 -3.91 5.24 15.60
CA ALA A 86 -2.97 6.15 16.25
C ALA A 86 -1.86 6.66 15.30
N GLY A 87 -1.91 6.27 14.02
CA GLY A 87 -0.92 6.58 13.00
C GLY A 87 -1.36 7.70 12.04
N LEU A 88 -0.58 7.85 10.99
CA LEU A 88 -0.78 8.89 9.97
C LEU A 88 -2.13 8.81 9.26
N VAL A 89 -2.60 7.59 9.00
CA VAL A 89 -3.87 7.35 8.32
C VAL A 89 -5.05 7.77 9.22
N GLY A 90 -4.94 7.50 10.53
CA GLY A 90 -5.93 7.99 11.49
C GLY A 90 -6.05 9.53 11.49
N ASP A 91 -4.93 10.24 11.44
CA ASP A 91 -4.92 11.72 11.34
C ASP A 91 -5.62 12.21 10.07
N LEU A 92 -5.36 11.57 8.92
CA LEU A 92 -5.97 11.92 7.63
C LEU A 92 -7.50 11.76 7.67
N PHE A 93 -7.97 10.61 8.17
CA PHE A 93 -9.40 10.37 8.29
C PHE A 93 -10.05 11.29 9.32
N ALA A 94 -9.42 11.54 10.47
CA ALA A 94 -9.93 12.45 11.47
C ALA A 94 -10.05 13.89 10.93
N THR A 95 -9.03 14.39 10.23
CA THR A 95 -9.03 15.71 9.60
C THR A 95 -10.09 15.81 8.51
N THR A 96 -10.21 14.78 7.66
CA THR A 96 -11.20 14.75 6.58
C THR A 96 -12.62 14.69 7.14
N ASN A 97 -12.89 13.81 8.12
CA ASN A 97 -14.20 13.70 8.77
C ASN A 97 -14.64 15.00 9.43
N ALA A 98 -13.73 15.70 10.13
CA ALA A 98 -14.04 16.97 10.78
C ALA A 98 -14.46 18.04 9.77
N ARG A 99 -13.90 18.03 8.56
CA ARG A 99 -14.16 18.99 7.50
C ARG A 99 -15.43 18.67 6.71
N THR A 100 -15.82 17.39 6.62
CA THR A 100 -16.97 16.90 5.83
C THR A 100 -18.17 16.53 6.69
N ASP A 101 -18.23 17.00 7.94
CA ASP A 101 -19.30 16.65 8.90
C ASP A 101 -19.53 15.13 9.04
N GLY A 102 -18.46 14.34 8.92
CA GLY A 102 -18.47 12.88 9.04
C GLY A 102 -18.98 12.12 7.80
N ALA A 103 -19.15 12.78 6.66
CA ALA A 103 -19.61 12.18 5.41
C ALA A 103 -18.60 12.36 4.26
N PRO A 104 -17.34 11.93 4.40
CA PRO A 104 -16.32 12.10 3.39
C PRO A 104 -16.53 11.17 2.18
N ARG A 105 -16.13 11.66 1.01
CA ARG A 105 -15.98 10.88 -0.22
C ARG A 105 -14.50 10.54 -0.39
N VAL A 106 -14.17 9.28 -0.19
CA VAL A 106 -12.79 8.79 -0.13
C VAL A 106 -12.50 7.90 -1.33
N ALA A 107 -11.38 8.14 -1.98
CA ALA A 107 -10.83 7.27 -3.00
C ALA A 107 -9.48 6.71 -2.56
N ILE A 108 -9.25 5.43 -2.84
CA ILE A 108 -8.02 4.71 -2.47
C ILE A 108 -7.57 3.91 -3.68
N THR A 109 -6.32 4.06 -4.07
CA THR A 109 -5.71 3.18 -5.07
C THR A 109 -5.03 2.01 -4.37
N GLY A 110 -5.41 0.80 -4.76
CA GLY A 110 -5.05 -0.44 -4.07
C GLY A 110 -6.06 -0.83 -2.99
N LEU A 111 -6.39 -2.11 -2.93
CA LEU A 111 -7.32 -2.68 -1.95
C LEU A 111 -6.58 -3.38 -0.81
N GLY A 112 -5.55 -4.16 -1.16
CA GLY A 112 -4.89 -5.04 -0.22
C GLY A 112 -5.88 -5.98 0.47
N GLY A 113 -5.76 -6.12 1.80
CA GLY A 113 -6.73 -6.87 2.62
C GLY A 113 -8.00 -6.09 2.97
N GLY A 114 -8.17 -4.85 2.49
CA GLY A 114 -9.34 -4.02 2.78
C GLY A 114 -9.27 -3.26 4.11
N ALA A 115 -8.10 -3.16 4.76
CA ALA A 115 -7.96 -2.60 6.11
C ALA A 115 -8.50 -1.16 6.23
N LEU A 116 -8.42 -0.35 5.18
CA LEU A 116 -8.94 1.02 5.18
C LEU A 116 -10.48 1.09 5.29
N ALA A 117 -11.20 0.00 5.02
CA ALA A 117 -12.64 -0.05 5.25
C ALA A 117 -13.03 0.09 6.73
N THR A 118 -12.09 -0.09 7.66
CA THR A 118 -12.30 0.14 9.10
C THR A 118 -12.55 1.62 9.43
N TYR A 119 -12.20 2.52 8.53
CA TYR A 119 -12.44 3.97 8.69
C TYR A 119 -13.81 4.42 8.17
N VAL A 120 -14.56 3.52 7.52
CA VAL A 120 -15.91 3.82 7.03
C VAL A 120 -16.86 4.05 8.21
N GLN A 121 -17.58 5.16 8.16
CA GLN A 121 -18.65 5.52 9.10
C GLN A 121 -19.97 5.67 8.34
N PRO A 122 -21.12 5.67 9.02
CA PRO A 122 -22.38 6.02 8.38
C PRO A 122 -22.27 7.39 7.69
N GLY A 123 -22.51 7.44 6.38
CA GLY A 123 -22.34 8.63 5.54
C GLY A 123 -21.05 8.68 4.72
N THR A 124 -20.04 7.87 5.05
CA THR A 124 -18.82 7.76 4.22
C THR A 124 -19.14 7.10 2.88
N GLU A 125 -18.68 7.71 1.79
CA GLU A 125 -18.58 7.08 0.48
C GLU A 125 -17.12 6.70 0.22
N MET A 126 -16.81 5.40 0.19
CA MET A 126 -15.45 4.91 -0.04
C MET A 126 -15.39 4.11 -1.33
N THR A 127 -14.40 4.42 -2.16
CA THR A 127 -14.13 3.74 -3.43
C THR A 127 -12.69 3.25 -3.45
N PHE A 128 -12.50 1.96 -3.70
CA PHE A 128 -11.21 1.36 -4.00
C PHE A 128 -11.04 1.17 -5.50
N PHE A 129 -9.86 1.50 -6.01
CA PHE A 129 -9.42 1.17 -7.37
C PHE A 129 -8.37 0.08 -7.26
N GLU A 130 -8.69 -1.14 -7.71
CA GLU A 130 -7.81 -2.29 -7.61
C GLU A 130 -7.62 -2.93 -8.98
N ILE A 131 -6.39 -3.16 -9.37
CA ILE A 131 -6.05 -3.68 -10.69
C ILE A 131 -6.04 -5.22 -10.74
N ASP A 132 -5.78 -5.88 -9.61
CA ASP A 132 -5.66 -7.34 -9.55
C ASP A 132 -6.98 -7.98 -9.10
N PRO A 133 -7.70 -8.69 -10.01
CA PRO A 133 -8.93 -9.38 -9.65
C PRO A 133 -8.74 -10.43 -8.55
N ILE A 134 -7.54 -11.00 -8.39
CA ILE A 134 -7.25 -11.94 -7.31
C ILE A 134 -7.22 -11.23 -5.96
N VAL A 135 -6.66 -10.02 -5.90
CA VAL A 135 -6.70 -9.19 -4.68
C VAL A 135 -8.12 -8.81 -4.32
N ILE A 136 -8.95 -8.47 -5.33
CA ILE A 136 -10.38 -8.20 -5.12
C ILE A 136 -11.10 -9.43 -4.58
N GLU A 137 -10.89 -10.61 -5.18
CA GLU A 137 -11.49 -11.86 -4.72
C GLU A 137 -11.14 -12.14 -3.26
N VAL A 138 -9.84 -12.12 -2.93
CA VAL A 138 -9.35 -12.44 -1.59
C VAL A 138 -9.76 -11.39 -0.55
N GLY A 139 -9.64 -10.10 -0.87
CA GLY A 139 -10.00 -9.01 0.05
C GLY A 139 -11.51 -8.93 0.32
N SER A 140 -12.34 -9.42 -0.62
CA SER A 140 -13.79 -9.44 -0.50
C SER A 140 -14.33 -10.73 0.15
N ASP A 141 -13.52 -11.76 0.27
CA ASP A 141 -13.96 -13.04 0.85
C ASP A 141 -13.76 -13.05 2.37
N PRO A 142 -14.85 -13.08 3.17
CA PRO A 142 -14.76 -13.03 4.63
C PRO A 142 -14.10 -14.27 5.26
N ARG A 143 -13.84 -15.32 4.47
CA ARG A 143 -13.01 -16.46 4.92
C ARG A 143 -11.56 -16.03 5.15
N TYR A 144 -11.10 -15.01 4.42
CA TYR A 144 -9.75 -14.49 4.52
C TYR A 144 -9.70 -13.17 5.26
N PHE A 145 -10.41 -12.13 4.77
CA PHE A 145 -10.43 -10.80 5.36
C PHE A 145 -11.86 -10.33 5.60
N THR A 146 -12.15 -9.83 6.79
CA THR A 146 -13.52 -9.44 7.16
C THR A 146 -13.75 -7.93 7.10
N TYR A 147 -12.74 -7.13 6.82
CA TYR A 147 -12.82 -5.67 6.87
C TYR A 147 -13.94 -5.07 6.01
N LEU A 148 -14.10 -5.55 4.78
CA LEU A 148 -15.17 -5.08 3.89
C LEU A 148 -16.55 -5.54 4.36
N ALA A 149 -16.66 -6.78 4.84
CA ALA A 149 -17.91 -7.35 5.32
C ALA A 149 -18.36 -6.73 6.66
N ASP A 150 -17.41 -6.33 7.50
CA ASP A 150 -17.65 -5.72 8.80
C ASP A 150 -17.88 -4.20 8.71
N ALA A 151 -17.65 -3.57 7.55
CA ALA A 151 -17.85 -2.13 7.36
C ALA A 151 -19.32 -1.74 7.43
N PRO A 152 -19.70 -0.64 8.12
CA PRO A 152 -21.10 -0.22 8.27
C PRO A 152 -21.75 0.22 6.97
N VAL A 153 -20.96 0.62 5.98
CA VAL A 153 -21.37 0.90 4.61
C VAL A 153 -20.39 0.16 3.69
N THR A 154 -20.90 -0.62 2.76
CA THR A 154 -20.06 -1.39 1.85
C THR A 154 -19.31 -0.46 0.89
N PRO A 155 -17.95 -0.47 0.89
CA PRO A 155 -17.18 0.28 -0.07
C PRO A 155 -17.44 -0.18 -1.52
N VAL A 156 -17.31 0.75 -2.46
CA VAL A 156 -17.33 0.43 -3.90
C VAL A 156 -15.93 -0.04 -4.31
N ILE A 157 -15.84 -1.12 -5.07
CA ILE A 157 -14.58 -1.58 -5.67
C ILE A 157 -14.70 -1.44 -7.19
N ILE A 158 -13.77 -0.71 -7.79
CA ILE A 158 -13.64 -0.56 -9.23
C ILE A 158 -12.40 -1.36 -9.66
N GLU A 159 -12.63 -2.45 -10.39
CA GLU A 159 -11.56 -3.24 -10.99
C GLU A 159 -10.96 -2.48 -12.16
N GLY A 160 -9.64 -2.25 -12.13
CA GLY A 160 -8.92 -1.62 -13.22
C GLY A 160 -7.71 -0.80 -12.76
N ASP A 161 -6.98 -0.31 -13.76
CA ASP A 161 -5.89 0.64 -13.54
C ASP A 161 -6.44 1.94 -12.91
N ALA A 162 -5.87 2.34 -11.78
CA ALA A 162 -6.35 3.48 -11.01
C ALA A 162 -6.29 4.79 -11.80
N ARG A 163 -5.23 5.02 -12.59
CA ARG A 163 -5.08 6.22 -13.40
C ARG A 163 -6.15 6.31 -14.50
N LEU A 164 -6.44 5.18 -15.14
CA LEU A 164 -7.49 5.13 -16.16
C LEU A 164 -8.88 5.29 -15.52
N SER A 165 -9.12 4.64 -14.39
CA SER A 165 -10.39 4.72 -13.68
C SER A 165 -10.66 6.12 -13.10
N LEU A 166 -9.62 6.85 -12.68
CA LEU A 166 -9.73 8.23 -12.20
C LEU A 166 -10.13 9.19 -13.33
N LYS A 167 -9.72 8.95 -14.58
CA LYS A 167 -10.16 9.76 -15.73
C LYS A 167 -11.67 9.78 -15.93
N ASP A 168 -12.33 8.67 -15.56
CA ASP A 168 -13.78 8.53 -15.67
C ASP A 168 -14.53 9.14 -14.47
N GLN A 169 -13.82 9.60 -13.43
CA GLN A 169 -14.42 10.25 -12.27
C GLN A 169 -14.70 11.73 -12.55
N PRO A 170 -15.79 12.28 -12.01
CA PRO A 170 -16.09 13.70 -12.09
C PRO A 170 -15.01 14.56 -11.43
N ASP A 171 -14.90 15.81 -11.89
CA ASP A 171 -14.09 16.84 -11.22
C ASP A 171 -14.61 17.09 -9.79
N GLY A 172 -13.69 17.26 -8.84
CA GLY A 172 -14.04 17.59 -7.46
C GLY A 172 -14.80 16.47 -6.72
N ARG A 173 -14.66 15.22 -7.15
CA ARG A 173 -15.42 14.08 -6.63
C ARG A 173 -15.03 13.70 -5.20
N PHE A 174 -13.73 13.76 -4.86
CA PHE A 174 -13.20 13.18 -3.64
C PHE A 174 -12.68 14.22 -2.65
N ASP A 175 -12.97 14.02 -1.38
CA ASP A 175 -12.47 14.81 -0.28
C ASP A 175 -11.10 14.30 0.23
N LEU A 176 -10.82 13.02 0.01
CA LEU A 176 -9.54 12.36 0.27
C LEU A 176 -9.22 11.40 -0.86
N LEU A 177 -8.06 11.54 -1.49
CA LEU A 177 -7.52 10.59 -2.46
C LEU A 177 -6.18 10.05 -1.95
N MET A 178 -6.13 8.75 -1.70
CA MET A 178 -4.96 8.04 -1.18
C MET A 178 -4.32 7.19 -2.27
N MET A 179 -3.09 7.52 -2.63
CA MET A 179 -2.26 6.78 -3.58
C MET A 179 -1.43 5.74 -2.81
N ASP A 180 -1.94 4.51 -2.75
CA ASP A 180 -1.35 3.39 -2.00
C ASP A 180 -1.31 2.09 -2.82
N ALA A 181 -1.08 2.23 -4.13
CA ALA A 181 -1.00 1.12 -5.07
C ALA A 181 0.44 0.66 -5.27
N PHE A 182 0.87 -0.33 -4.52
CA PHE A 182 2.17 -0.98 -4.71
C PHE A 182 1.97 -2.48 -4.93
N SER A 183 2.66 -3.06 -5.92
CA SER A 183 2.64 -4.48 -6.18
C SER A 183 4.03 -5.06 -5.93
N SER A 184 4.18 -5.87 -4.88
CA SER A 184 5.48 -6.31 -4.39
C SER A 184 6.40 -5.11 -4.14
N ASP A 185 7.67 -5.19 -4.50
CA ASP A 185 8.60 -4.05 -4.43
C ASP A 185 8.58 -3.19 -5.72
N SER A 186 7.57 -3.38 -6.59
CA SER A 186 7.44 -2.66 -7.86
C SER A 186 6.79 -1.29 -7.64
N VAL A 187 7.40 -0.26 -8.21
CA VAL A 187 6.90 1.11 -8.17
C VAL A 187 6.02 1.35 -9.41
N PRO A 188 4.72 1.63 -9.26
CA PRO A 188 3.83 1.95 -10.37
C PRO A 188 4.06 3.39 -10.84
N VAL A 189 5.18 3.63 -11.53
CA VAL A 189 5.62 4.99 -11.91
C VAL A 189 4.55 5.78 -12.64
N HIS A 190 3.71 5.11 -13.46
CA HIS A 190 2.63 5.76 -14.21
C HIS A 190 1.56 6.42 -13.33
N LEU A 191 1.49 6.07 -12.04
CA LEU A 191 0.65 6.73 -11.03
C LEU A 191 1.36 7.89 -10.32
N LEU A 192 2.65 8.11 -10.57
CA LEU A 192 3.49 9.07 -9.85
C LEU A 192 4.02 10.18 -10.77
N THR A 193 3.58 10.22 -12.03
CA THR A 193 4.01 11.23 -13.01
C THR A 193 3.27 12.56 -12.80
N ALA A 194 3.84 13.65 -13.26
CA ALA A 194 3.20 14.97 -13.21
C ALA A 194 1.83 14.97 -13.91
N GLU A 195 1.71 14.19 -14.99
CA GLU A 195 0.47 14.02 -15.73
C GLU A 195 -0.56 13.23 -14.93
N ALA A 196 -0.15 12.19 -14.18
CA ALA A 196 -1.04 11.46 -13.27
C ALA A 196 -1.50 12.37 -12.13
N ILE A 197 -0.59 13.10 -11.50
CA ILE A 197 -0.90 14.08 -10.43
C ILE A 197 -1.89 15.14 -10.92
N THR A 198 -1.83 15.56 -12.19
CA THR A 198 -2.82 16.47 -12.78
C THR A 198 -4.24 15.87 -12.72
N GLU A 199 -4.39 14.60 -13.10
CA GLU A 199 -5.68 13.90 -13.08
C GLU A 199 -6.17 13.66 -11.64
N GLU A 200 -5.28 13.28 -10.75
CA GLU A 200 -5.58 13.09 -9.33
C GLU A 200 -6.09 14.38 -8.71
N LEU A 201 -5.40 15.49 -8.94
CA LEU A 201 -5.81 16.82 -8.47
C LEU A 201 -7.12 17.29 -9.11
N ARG A 202 -7.44 16.90 -10.35
CA ARG A 202 -8.73 17.21 -10.98
C ARG A 202 -9.90 16.58 -10.23
N THR A 203 -9.72 15.33 -9.79
CA THR A 203 -10.77 14.58 -9.10
C THR A 203 -10.98 15.01 -7.64
N LEU A 204 -10.06 15.77 -7.07
CA LEU A 204 -10.19 16.29 -5.70
C LEU A 204 -11.15 17.47 -5.61
N ALA A 205 -11.96 17.48 -4.53
CA ALA A 205 -12.69 18.63 -4.07
C ALA A 205 -11.75 19.84 -3.87
N PRO A 206 -12.26 21.09 -3.91
CA PRO A 206 -11.42 22.27 -3.74
C PRO A 206 -10.57 22.25 -2.47
N ASP A 207 -11.12 21.71 -1.39
CA ASP A 207 -10.51 21.54 -0.08
C ASP A 207 -10.03 20.11 0.19
N GLY A 208 -10.07 19.23 -0.82
CA GLY A 208 -9.65 17.83 -0.74
C GLY A 208 -8.16 17.65 -0.48
N THR A 209 -7.79 16.48 0.02
CA THR A 209 -6.41 16.09 0.32
C THR A 209 -5.95 14.96 -0.61
N LEU A 210 -4.84 15.19 -1.31
CA LEU A 210 -4.10 14.17 -2.06
C LEU A 210 -2.99 13.62 -1.17
N VAL A 211 -2.87 12.31 -1.10
CA VAL A 211 -1.91 11.65 -0.21
C VAL A 211 -1.19 10.54 -0.95
N PHE A 212 0.14 10.45 -0.79
CA PHE A 212 0.97 9.39 -1.34
C PHE A 212 1.65 8.62 -0.22
N GLN A 213 1.48 7.30 -0.22
CA GLN A 213 2.33 6.40 0.52
C GLN A 213 3.68 6.34 -0.21
N VAL A 214 4.78 6.70 0.49
CA VAL A 214 6.11 6.78 -0.12
C VAL A 214 7.14 5.87 0.55
N SER A 215 6.68 5.03 1.50
CA SER A 215 7.56 4.02 2.10
C SER A 215 7.93 2.98 1.04
N ASN A 216 9.19 2.91 0.71
CA ASN A 216 9.70 1.88 -0.19
C ASN A 216 11.07 1.42 0.31
N ARG A 217 11.34 0.13 0.20
CA ARG A 217 12.56 -0.48 0.70
C ARG A 217 13.79 -0.08 -0.10
N TYR A 218 13.61 0.19 -1.39
CA TYR A 218 14.71 0.35 -2.34
C TYR A 218 14.84 1.78 -2.87
N TYR A 219 13.76 2.56 -2.84
CA TYR A 219 13.72 3.87 -3.48
C TYR A 219 13.21 4.95 -2.54
N ASP A 220 13.84 6.12 -2.53
CA ASP A 220 13.26 7.33 -1.95
C ASP A 220 12.34 7.99 -2.98
N LEU A 221 11.04 7.77 -2.84
CA LEU A 221 10.03 8.28 -3.77
C LEU A 221 9.55 9.70 -3.42
N ALA A 222 9.87 10.19 -2.23
CA ALA A 222 9.40 11.50 -1.80
C ALA A 222 9.93 12.68 -2.66
N PRO A 223 11.22 12.70 -3.10
CA PRO A 223 11.70 13.80 -3.92
C PRO A 223 10.96 13.95 -5.26
N PRO A 224 10.84 12.92 -6.13
CA PRO A 224 10.18 13.08 -7.41
C PRO A 224 8.68 13.36 -7.30
N ILE A 225 7.98 12.75 -6.32
CA ILE A 225 6.55 12.99 -6.09
C ILE A 225 6.33 14.41 -5.56
N SER A 226 7.11 14.85 -4.57
CA SER A 226 7.01 16.21 -4.05
C SER A 226 7.28 17.28 -5.12
N ALA A 227 8.23 17.03 -6.02
CA ALA A 227 8.49 17.91 -7.16
C ALA A 227 7.29 17.94 -8.13
N GLY A 228 6.65 16.80 -8.40
CA GLY A 228 5.45 16.70 -9.21
C GLY A 228 4.28 17.50 -8.62
N ILE A 229 4.03 17.36 -7.32
CA ILE A 229 2.99 18.12 -6.60
C ILE A 229 3.29 19.63 -6.63
N ALA A 230 4.54 20.00 -6.35
CA ALA A 230 4.97 21.40 -6.30
C ALA A 230 4.89 22.09 -7.68
N ALA A 231 5.02 21.36 -8.78
CA ALA A 231 4.81 21.88 -10.14
C ALA A 231 3.38 22.46 -10.33
N HIS A 232 2.41 22.03 -9.51
CA HIS A 232 1.04 22.57 -9.47
C HIS A 232 0.88 23.73 -8.47
N GLY A 233 1.98 24.24 -7.90
CA GLY A 233 1.96 25.35 -6.95
C GLY A 233 1.47 24.98 -5.56
N LEU A 234 1.43 23.71 -5.20
CA LEU A 234 0.94 23.21 -3.92
C LEU A 234 2.09 23.04 -2.90
N THR A 235 1.77 23.33 -1.64
CA THR A 235 2.62 22.98 -0.50
C THR A 235 2.55 21.46 -0.27
N VAL A 236 3.71 20.85 -0.09
CA VAL A 236 3.81 19.43 0.24
C VAL A 236 4.11 19.30 1.72
N LEU A 237 3.27 18.55 2.41
CA LEU A 237 3.50 18.12 3.78
C LEU A 237 4.03 16.69 3.79
N GLU A 238 4.87 16.39 4.77
CA GLU A 238 5.37 15.05 5.04
C GLU A 238 5.14 14.69 6.50
N LYS A 239 4.87 13.42 6.74
CA LYS A 239 4.95 12.83 8.08
C LYS A 239 5.46 11.40 7.97
N SER A 240 6.28 11.01 8.95
CA SER A 240 6.74 9.64 9.15
C SER A 240 6.16 9.11 10.45
N HIS A 241 5.83 7.83 10.45
CA HIS A 241 5.41 7.10 11.65
C HIS A 241 6.37 5.94 11.90
N ALA A 242 6.74 5.79 13.15
CA ALA A 242 7.46 4.61 13.63
C ALA A 242 6.72 4.04 14.84
N PRO A 243 6.56 2.70 14.94
CA PRO A 243 5.93 2.08 16.10
C PRO A 243 6.59 2.52 17.40
N GLY A 244 5.77 2.83 18.40
CA GLY A 244 6.24 3.20 19.73
C GLY A 244 6.71 1.99 20.55
N ALA A 245 7.05 2.22 21.84
CA ALA A 245 7.43 1.15 22.77
C ALA A 245 6.30 0.12 22.98
N VAL A 246 5.05 0.57 22.90
CA VAL A 246 3.85 -0.28 22.86
C VAL A 246 3.25 -0.13 21.48
N LYS A 247 3.36 -1.15 20.64
CA LYS A 247 2.83 -1.15 19.28
C LYS A 247 1.60 -2.03 19.16
N GLU A 248 0.73 -1.68 18.22
CA GLU A 248 -0.37 -2.54 17.80
C GLU A 248 0.19 -3.80 17.08
N PRO A 249 -0.48 -4.95 17.16
CA PRO A 249 -0.08 -6.14 16.42
C PRO A 249 0.07 -5.81 14.92
N GLY A 250 1.18 -6.24 14.32
CA GLY A 250 1.46 -5.99 12.91
C GLY A 250 1.78 -4.55 12.52
N GLU A 251 1.84 -3.61 13.46
CA GLU A 251 2.17 -2.21 13.19
C GLU A 251 3.57 -2.06 12.56
N THR A 252 3.64 -1.31 11.47
CA THR A 252 4.85 -1.09 10.70
C THR A 252 5.13 0.40 10.50
N PRO A 253 6.41 0.78 10.35
CA PRO A 253 6.75 2.17 10.04
C PRO A 253 6.22 2.56 8.66
N SER A 254 5.94 3.85 8.50
CA SER A 254 5.51 4.40 7.21
C SER A 254 5.89 5.87 7.05
N ARG A 255 5.96 6.31 5.80
CA ARG A 255 6.23 7.69 5.40
C ARG A 255 5.24 8.09 4.31
N TRP A 256 4.63 9.26 4.48
CA TRP A 256 3.58 9.71 3.59
C TRP A 256 3.78 11.18 3.24
N LEU A 257 3.37 11.54 2.02
CA LEU A 257 3.24 12.93 1.58
C LEU A 257 1.76 13.29 1.50
N ALA A 258 1.44 14.54 1.81
CA ALA A 258 0.10 15.09 1.68
C ALA A 258 0.14 16.48 1.03
N ALA A 259 -0.88 16.79 0.25
CA ALA A 259 -1.07 18.11 -0.34
C ALA A 259 -2.55 18.48 -0.42
N SER A 260 -2.85 19.75 -0.31
CA SER A 260 -4.19 20.31 -0.51
C SER A 260 -4.09 21.72 -1.11
N ARG A 261 -5.16 22.14 -1.80
CA ARG A 261 -5.31 23.54 -2.24
C ARG A 261 -5.81 24.44 -1.11
N ASP A 262 -6.43 23.84 -0.08
CA ASP A 262 -7.01 24.53 1.05
C ASP A 262 -6.01 24.70 2.19
N GLN A 263 -5.77 25.96 2.60
CA GLN A 263 -4.83 26.26 3.68
C GLN A 263 -5.34 25.73 5.03
N GLY A 264 -6.66 25.77 5.27
CA GLY A 264 -7.25 25.24 6.50
C GLY A 264 -6.99 23.75 6.68
N THR A 265 -7.06 22.98 5.60
CA THR A 265 -6.71 21.54 5.57
C THR A 265 -5.22 21.34 5.89
N LEU A 266 -4.33 22.14 5.29
CA LEU A 266 -2.90 22.06 5.59
C LEU A 266 -2.60 22.39 7.05
N ASP A 267 -3.22 23.44 7.58
CA ASP A 267 -3.04 23.87 8.98
C ASP A 267 -3.53 22.78 9.96
N ALA A 268 -4.66 22.13 9.65
CA ALA A 268 -5.18 21.01 10.45
C ALA A 268 -4.23 19.80 10.45
N LEU A 269 -3.64 19.47 9.32
CA LEU A 269 -2.62 18.40 9.24
C LEU A 269 -1.36 18.79 9.99
N GLN A 270 -0.90 20.04 9.89
CA GLN A 270 0.27 20.50 10.62
C GLN A 270 0.04 20.47 12.14
N ALA A 271 -1.17 20.76 12.61
CA ALA A 271 -1.53 20.69 14.03
C ALA A 271 -1.37 19.27 14.61
N VAL A 272 -1.47 18.23 13.78
CA VAL A 272 -1.26 16.82 14.17
C VAL A 272 0.12 16.29 13.76
N GLY A 273 1.08 17.19 13.46
CA GLY A 273 2.49 16.86 13.31
C GLY A 273 2.96 16.58 11.88
N TRP A 274 2.13 16.83 10.86
CA TRP A 274 2.65 16.92 9.49
C TRP A 274 3.47 18.20 9.34
N HIS A 275 4.54 18.18 8.57
CA HIS A 275 5.42 19.34 8.39
C HIS A 275 5.68 19.59 6.91
N ALA A 276 5.75 20.87 6.56
CA ALA A 276 6.07 21.29 5.20
C ALA A 276 7.51 20.89 4.85
N ILE A 277 7.70 20.37 3.66
CA ILE A 277 9.02 20.04 3.13
C ILE A 277 9.36 20.92 1.93
N THR A 278 10.65 21.08 1.69
CA THR A 278 11.12 21.66 0.43
C THR A 278 11.10 20.56 -0.63
N PRO A 279 10.29 20.71 -1.70
CA PRO A 279 10.28 19.76 -2.79
C PRO A 279 11.67 19.58 -3.40
N GLY A 280 12.03 18.34 -3.69
CA GLY A 280 13.35 18.01 -4.23
C GLY A 280 13.25 17.09 -5.44
N GLY A 281 14.38 16.99 -6.17
CA GLY A 281 14.48 16.11 -7.32
C GLY A 281 13.81 16.64 -8.59
N ARG A 282 13.73 15.76 -9.57
CA ARG A 282 13.03 16.00 -10.84
C ARG A 282 11.73 15.19 -10.84
N PRO A 283 10.57 15.77 -11.19
CA PRO A 283 9.33 15.01 -11.24
C PRO A 283 9.44 13.91 -12.31
N PHE A 284 8.77 12.79 -12.07
CA PHE A 284 8.51 11.82 -13.12
C PHE A 284 7.49 12.42 -14.10
N THR A 285 7.63 12.07 -15.37
CA THR A 285 6.66 12.39 -16.43
C THR A 285 6.36 11.11 -17.19
N ASP A 286 5.32 11.12 -18.03
CA ASP A 286 4.99 9.95 -18.86
C ASP A 286 6.14 9.56 -19.81
N ASP A 287 6.99 10.52 -20.18
CA ASP A 287 8.14 10.31 -21.06
C ASP A 287 9.46 10.11 -20.29
N TYR A 288 9.49 10.33 -18.97
CA TYR A 288 10.73 10.27 -18.20
C TYR A 288 10.50 9.79 -16.78
N ALA A 289 11.20 8.71 -16.41
CA ALA A 289 11.30 8.24 -15.03
C ALA A 289 12.69 7.65 -14.78
N ASP A 290 13.44 8.28 -13.86
CA ASP A 290 14.75 7.81 -13.45
C ASP A 290 14.69 7.31 -12.00
N LEU A 291 14.20 6.08 -11.83
CA LEU A 291 14.14 5.43 -10.51
C LEU A 291 15.53 5.18 -9.92
N LEU A 292 16.56 4.96 -10.76
CA LEU A 292 17.90 4.63 -10.29
C LEU A 292 18.54 5.78 -9.51
N SER A 293 18.22 7.03 -9.87
CA SER A 293 18.70 8.21 -9.13
C SER A 293 18.15 8.31 -7.70
N TYR A 294 17.10 7.56 -7.39
CA TYR A 294 16.47 7.53 -6.07
C TYR A 294 16.70 6.21 -5.33
N LEU A 295 17.62 5.36 -5.83
CA LEU A 295 17.94 4.08 -5.20
C LEU A 295 18.63 4.31 -3.85
N GLN A 296 18.09 3.66 -2.81
CA GLN A 296 18.68 3.64 -1.47
C GLN A 296 19.55 2.38 -1.34
N LEU A 297 20.87 2.54 -1.42
CA LEU A 297 21.81 1.44 -1.18
C LEU A 297 22.02 1.30 0.34
N GLY A 298 21.10 0.54 0.99
CA GLY A 298 21.27 0.04 2.35
C GLY A 298 21.58 1.09 3.42
N SER A 299 20.60 1.51 4.17
CA SER A 299 20.76 2.07 5.51
C SER A 299 20.56 0.98 6.55
#